data_f2ca0b4fa437d8a8044469a73d578f5e
#
_entry.id   f2ca0b4fa437d8a8044469a73d578f5e
#
_cell.length_a   1.000
_cell.length_b   1.000
_cell.length_c   1.000
_cell.angle_alpha   90.00
_cell.angle_beta   90.00
_cell.angle_gamma   90.00
#
_symmetry.space_group_name_H-M   'P 1'
#
loop_
_entity.id
_entity.type
_entity.pdbx_description
1 polymer ?
#
loop_
_entity_poly.entity_id
_entity_poly.type
_entity_poly.pdbx_seq_one_letter_code
_entity_poly.pdbx_strand_id
1 'polypeptide(L)'
;MTEDAAGRGAGRATDGSRPGLNRRQLGRRALALGGALAIAPFPAGPASAAPRTAHPTLRRGSPERAGLLPAHLRQLVTDAEAFLAPSPKHPWYAGAVLLAGRGSTVALHQPIGMAVRYRAYDEKTDTGVEFPADQQIPMAEDTVFDLASVSKLFTSILAVQQIERGALELEGKVAGYLPEFGGAGKQDITIRQLLTHTSGFRAWIPLYSAPTYEEKLQLIWKEAPLNPPGSAYLYSDLNLISLQLVLERITGRPLDTLLHDEVTAPLGLRHTRYNPPASWKPRIAATEDARAPWSGLERGLVWGEVHDENAFSLGGVAGHAGVFSHAWDLAVLGRTLLNGGTYGRTRVLRPESVELMFTDFNTAFPGDEHGLGFELYQHWYMGAMATPRTAGHTGFTGTSLVLDPTTDSFLVVLGNSVHPVRSWRSGSAPRVAAANNMARAVRVRPAYGRTAWFSGTASSTTATLALPALDTNSGTARLRCALWWDTEPTADVLVLEATTDGGTTWQPVPFTTTRHGDAPRAHPAGTVTGWSGRVWHRLTADLPAARQLSLRWRYATDRLYVGRGVYVDGPRVETADGVLFDEARPADAARIEAKGWTASAD
;
A
#
# COMPACT_ATOMS: atom_id res chain seq x y z
N MET A 1 -21.21 -0.66 0.73
CA MET A 1 -20.66 0.35 -0.19
C MET A 1 -19.17 0.15 -0.26
N THR A 2 -18.67 -0.22 -1.42
CA THR A 2 -17.28 -0.54 -1.66
C THR A 2 -16.48 0.75 -1.77
N GLU A 3 -15.41 0.88 -0.99
CA GLU A 3 -14.40 1.90 -1.23
C GLU A 3 -13.80 1.67 -2.62
N ASP A 4 -13.95 2.68 -3.48
CA ASP A 4 -13.22 2.88 -4.75
C ASP A 4 -12.96 1.70 -5.72
N ALA A 5 -13.83 0.73 -5.81
CA ALA A 5 -13.83 -0.17 -6.97
C ALA A 5 -14.48 0.44 -8.24
N ALA A 6 -15.02 1.65 -8.16
CA ALA A 6 -15.79 2.29 -9.24
C ALA A 6 -14.97 3.24 -10.15
N GLY A 7 -13.67 3.30 -10.01
CA GLY A 7 -12.79 4.16 -10.82
C GLY A 7 -12.18 3.53 -12.07
N ARG A 8 -12.43 2.25 -12.33
CA ARG A 8 -11.88 1.56 -13.51
C ARG A 8 -13.00 1.09 -14.43
N GLY A 9 -13.31 1.87 -15.45
CA GLY A 9 -14.08 1.34 -16.55
C GLY A 9 -15.03 2.28 -17.24
N ALA A 10 -14.56 3.00 -18.21
CA ALA A 10 -15.31 3.35 -19.42
C ALA A 10 -14.34 3.88 -20.49
N GLY A 11 -13.53 3.03 -21.06
CA GLY A 11 -12.88 3.23 -22.35
C GLY A 11 -13.81 2.73 -23.44
N ARG A 12 -14.41 3.64 -24.17
CA ARG A 12 -15.24 3.34 -25.36
C ARG A 12 -14.46 2.53 -26.38
N ALA A 13 -15.05 1.42 -26.80
CA ALA A 13 -14.69 0.73 -28.02
C ALA A 13 -14.87 1.65 -29.23
N THR A 14 -13.81 1.89 -30.00
CA THR A 14 -13.89 2.29 -31.39
C THR A 14 -13.40 1.12 -32.23
N ASP A 15 -14.30 0.69 -33.08
CA ASP A 15 -14.16 -0.30 -34.15
C ASP A 15 -12.96 0.03 -35.05
N GLY A 16 -12.10 -0.97 -35.33
CA GLY A 16 -10.96 -0.86 -36.20
C GLY A 16 -10.39 -2.22 -36.55
N SER A 17 -10.97 -2.87 -37.54
CA SER A 17 -10.57 -4.13 -38.15
C SER A 17 -9.07 -4.27 -38.40
N ARG A 18 -8.42 -5.34 -37.86
CA ARG A 18 -7.14 -5.89 -38.34
C ARG A 18 -7.20 -7.42 -38.49
N PRO A 19 -6.49 -7.99 -39.48
CA PRO A 19 -6.68 -9.36 -39.94
C PRO A 19 -6.11 -10.41 -39.01
N GLY A 20 -6.78 -11.55 -38.96
CA GLY A 20 -6.51 -12.67 -38.09
C GLY A 20 -5.15 -13.34 -38.32
N LEU A 21 -4.48 -13.65 -37.22
CA LEU A 21 -3.38 -14.61 -37.16
C LEU A 21 -3.88 -15.94 -36.61
N ASN A 22 -3.52 -16.99 -37.31
CA ASN A 22 -4.05 -18.33 -37.25
C ASN A 22 -3.67 -19.09 -35.96
N ARG A 23 -4.63 -19.70 -35.30
CA ARG A 23 -4.59 -20.42 -34.01
C ARG A 23 -3.75 -21.72 -33.98
N ARG A 24 -2.76 -21.91 -34.82
CA ARG A 24 -2.02 -23.20 -34.92
C ARG A 24 -0.51 -23.19 -34.67
N GLN A 25 0.09 -22.09 -34.20
CA GLN A 25 1.55 -22.04 -33.97
C GLN A 25 2.01 -21.62 -32.56
N LEU A 26 1.14 -21.65 -31.55
CA LEU A 26 1.53 -21.38 -30.14
C LEU A 26 1.33 -22.60 -29.22
N GLY A 27 1.50 -23.78 -29.77
CA GLY A 27 1.52 -25.01 -29.01
C GLY A 27 2.90 -25.65 -29.05
N ARG A 28 3.84 -25.23 -28.18
CA ARG A 28 5.00 -26.01 -27.70
C ARG A 28 6.07 -25.08 -27.10
N ARG A 29 5.88 -24.66 -25.85
CA ARG A 29 6.93 -24.35 -24.86
C ARG A 29 6.28 -23.72 -23.60
N ALA A 30 5.35 -24.44 -23.00
CA ALA A 30 4.91 -24.19 -21.63
C ALA A 30 4.81 -25.56 -20.94
N LEU A 31 5.95 -26.13 -20.64
CA LEU A 31 6.06 -27.31 -19.78
C LEU A 31 7.13 -26.99 -18.74
N ALA A 32 6.74 -27.22 -17.50
CA ALA A 32 7.55 -27.27 -16.29
C ALA A 32 7.90 -25.92 -15.63
N LEU A 33 6.99 -25.50 -14.74
CA LEU A 33 7.30 -25.10 -13.38
C LEU A 33 5.99 -24.95 -12.58
N GLY A 34 5.14 -25.98 -12.67
CA GLY A 34 4.08 -26.25 -11.71
C GLY A 34 4.68 -27.06 -10.56
N GLY A 35 5.57 -26.44 -9.78
CA GLY A 35 6.01 -26.99 -8.50
C GLY A 35 4.89 -26.79 -7.50
N ALA A 36 4.08 -27.82 -7.24
CA ALA A 36 3.29 -27.88 -6.03
C ALA A 36 4.26 -27.78 -4.86
N LEU A 37 4.27 -26.67 -4.16
CA LEU A 37 4.89 -26.55 -2.84
C LEU A 37 4.07 -27.45 -1.90
N ALA A 38 4.41 -28.75 -1.85
CA ALA A 38 4.00 -29.62 -0.78
C ALA A 38 4.68 -29.10 0.49
N ILE A 39 3.96 -28.37 1.32
CA ILE A 39 4.40 -28.00 2.66
C ILE A 39 4.41 -29.31 3.45
N ALA A 40 5.59 -29.92 3.55
CA ALA A 40 5.80 -31.07 4.44
C ALA A 40 5.52 -30.63 5.88
N PRO A 41 4.86 -31.46 6.72
CA PRO A 41 4.69 -31.16 8.13
C PRO A 41 6.08 -31.02 8.78
N PHE A 42 6.32 -29.90 9.45
CA PHE A 42 7.57 -29.63 10.13
C PHE A 42 7.82 -30.69 11.23
N PRO A 43 8.99 -31.32 11.28
CA PRO A 43 9.33 -32.20 12.40
C PRO A 43 9.43 -31.35 13.68
N ALA A 44 8.63 -31.69 14.69
CA ALA A 44 8.75 -31.15 16.04
C ALA A 44 10.02 -31.69 16.70
N GLY A 45 11.17 -31.07 16.44
CA GLY A 45 12.40 -31.28 17.19
C GLY A 45 12.42 -30.41 18.45
N PRO A 46 13.06 -30.86 19.57
CA PRO A 46 13.17 -30.06 20.79
C PRO A 46 13.98 -28.79 20.47
N ALA A 47 13.30 -27.62 20.52
CA ALA A 47 13.95 -26.35 20.33
C ALA A 47 14.92 -26.05 21.48
N SER A 48 16.20 -26.22 21.22
CA SER A 48 17.25 -25.63 22.06
C SER A 48 17.07 -24.10 21.97
N ALA A 49 16.66 -23.48 23.07
CA ALA A 49 16.46 -22.04 23.15
C ALA A 49 17.82 -21.32 23.11
N ALA A 50 18.31 -21.03 21.92
CA ALA A 50 19.36 -20.03 21.74
C ALA A 50 18.88 -18.69 22.36
N PRO A 51 19.76 -17.89 23.00
CA PRO A 51 19.37 -16.62 23.59
C PRO A 51 18.75 -15.74 22.50
N ARG A 52 17.45 -15.43 22.64
CA ARG A 52 16.72 -14.59 21.68
C ARG A 52 17.36 -13.20 21.71
N THR A 53 18.02 -12.80 20.64
CA THR A 53 18.43 -11.41 20.43
C THR A 53 17.19 -10.55 20.44
N ALA A 54 17.21 -9.48 21.27
CA ALA A 54 16.06 -8.57 21.32
C ALA A 54 15.96 -7.77 20.01
N HIS A 55 14.80 -7.83 19.36
CA HIS A 55 14.52 -7.00 18.20
C HIS A 55 14.30 -5.53 18.61
N PRO A 56 14.54 -4.56 17.69
CA PRO A 56 14.36 -3.15 18.02
C PRO A 56 12.90 -2.82 18.38
N THR A 57 12.74 -1.98 19.40
CA THR A 57 11.46 -1.39 19.79
C THR A 57 11.40 0.07 19.34
N LEU A 58 10.20 0.61 19.15
CA LEU A 58 10.01 1.98 18.71
C LEU A 58 10.45 3.00 19.76
N ARG A 59 11.08 4.06 19.26
CA ARG A 59 11.48 5.25 20.03
C ARG A 59 11.19 6.51 19.22
N ARG A 60 10.80 7.59 19.87
CA ARG A 60 10.75 8.90 19.24
C ARG A 60 12.17 9.36 18.89
N GLY A 61 12.32 10.03 17.78
CA GLY A 61 13.61 10.56 17.34
C GLY A 61 13.45 11.56 16.20
N SER A 62 14.55 12.21 15.81
CA SER A 62 14.51 13.13 14.68
C SER A 62 14.47 12.40 13.34
N PRO A 63 13.97 13.06 12.26
CA PRO A 63 14.04 12.53 10.91
C PRO A 63 15.45 12.07 10.50
N GLU A 64 16.46 12.87 10.82
CA GLU A 64 17.85 12.58 10.47
C GLU A 64 18.34 11.29 11.15
N ARG A 65 17.94 11.04 12.40
CA ARG A 65 18.25 9.80 13.12
C ARG A 65 17.60 8.58 12.46
N ALA A 66 16.43 8.77 11.88
CA ALA A 66 15.75 7.74 11.08
C ALA A 66 16.34 7.59 9.66
N GLY A 67 17.29 8.45 9.27
CA GLY A 67 17.80 8.52 7.90
C GLY A 67 16.76 9.05 6.91
N LEU A 68 15.86 9.92 7.37
CA LEU A 68 14.80 10.55 6.59
C LEU A 68 15.12 12.05 6.36
N LEU A 69 14.60 12.59 5.25
CA LEU A 69 14.71 14.00 4.89
C LEU A 69 13.63 14.81 5.63
N PRO A 70 14.00 15.77 6.51
CA PRO A 70 13.03 16.52 7.31
C PRO A 70 12.05 17.34 6.46
N ALA A 71 12.49 17.80 5.28
CA ALA A 71 11.66 18.63 4.40
C ALA A 71 10.39 17.90 3.96
N HIS A 72 10.49 16.63 3.59
CA HIS A 72 9.34 15.82 3.19
C HIS A 72 8.41 15.50 4.36
N LEU A 73 8.94 15.29 5.57
CA LEU A 73 8.06 15.08 6.73
C LEU A 73 7.32 16.36 7.14
N ARG A 74 7.95 17.56 6.99
CA ARG A 74 7.23 18.82 7.15
C ARG A 74 6.15 18.99 6.06
N GLN A 75 6.48 18.67 4.80
CA GLN A 75 5.51 18.73 3.70
C GLN A 75 4.34 17.78 3.92
N LEU A 76 4.58 16.57 4.48
CA LEU A 76 3.52 15.62 4.86
C LEU A 76 2.50 16.28 5.80
N VAL A 77 2.96 17.02 6.81
CA VAL A 77 2.07 17.72 7.74
C VAL A 77 1.33 18.87 7.02
N THR A 78 2.05 19.69 6.24
CA THR A 78 1.45 20.80 5.48
C THR A 78 0.36 20.31 4.51
N ASP A 79 0.64 19.24 3.77
CA ASP A 79 -0.35 18.66 2.84
C ASP A 79 -1.55 18.09 3.60
N ALA A 80 -1.33 17.44 4.74
CA ALA A 80 -2.40 16.91 5.58
C ALA A 80 -3.27 18.02 6.16
N GLU A 81 -2.68 19.13 6.64
CA GLU A 81 -3.42 20.30 7.13
C GLU A 81 -4.28 20.95 6.04
N ALA A 82 -3.81 20.96 4.79
CA ALA A 82 -4.58 21.49 3.68
C ALA A 82 -5.92 20.75 3.45
N PHE A 83 -6.00 19.47 3.81
CA PHE A 83 -7.22 18.69 3.72
C PHE A 83 -8.27 18.98 4.81
N LEU A 84 -7.93 19.77 5.83
CA LEU A 84 -8.89 20.30 6.82
C LEU A 84 -9.77 21.42 6.24
N ALA A 85 -9.33 22.04 5.16
CA ALA A 85 -10.09 23.07 4.45
C ALA A 85 -11.04 22.44 3.40
N PRO A 86 -12.16 23.10 3.08
CA PRO A 86 -13.06 22.69 2.00
C PRO A 86 -12.31 22.58 0.66
N SER A 87 -12.48 21.46 -0.06
CA SER A 87 -11.83 21.24 -1.35
C SER A 87 -12.64 20.27 -2.24
N PRO A 88 -13.48 20.73 -3.17
CA PRO A 88 -13.93 22.11 -3.37
C PRO A 88 -15.01 22.54 -2.37
N LYS A 89 -15.84 21.63 -1.85
CA LYS A 89 -17.01 21.96 -1.03
C LYS A 89 -16.84 21.59 0.44
N HIS A 90 -16.28 20.43 0.72
CA HIS A 90 -16.13 19.86 2.06
C HIS A 90 -14.67 19.54 2.39
N PRO A 91 -14.28 19.54 3.69
CA PRO A 91 -12.99 19.02 4.11
C PRO A 91 -12.91 17.51 3.87
N TRP A 92 -11.70 16.97 3.73
CA TRP A 92 -11.48 15.54 3.59
C TRP A 92 -11.67 14.76 4.92
N TYR A 93 -11.49 15.43 6.03
CA TYR A 93 -11.73 14.96 7.39
C TYR A 93 -11.85 16.15 8.34
N ALA A 94 -12.44 15.94 9.52
CA ALA A 94 -12.44 16.95 10.57
C ALA A 94 -11.07 17.03 11.27
N GLY A 95 -10.31 15.95 11.29
CA GLY A 95 -8.97 15.88 11.82
C GLY A 95 -8.30 14.54 11.55
N ALA A 96 -7.00 14.46 11.85
CA ALA A 96 -6.22 13.24 11.71
C ALA A 96 -5.05 13.18 12.71
N VAL A 97 -4.53 11.95 12.92
CA VAL A 97 -3.23 11.71 13.55
C VAL A 97 -2.31 11.06 12.52
N LEU A 98 -1.15 11.66 12.30
CA LEU A 98 -0.12 11.23 11.36
C LEU A 98 1.06 10.65 12.14
N LEU A 99 1.48 9.42 11.82
CA LEU A 99 2.67 8.85 12.41
C LEU A 99 3.52 8.20 11.33
N ALA A 100 4.79 8.61 11.22
CA ALA A 100 5.72 8.09 10.24
C ALA A 100 7.06 7.74 10.89
N GLY A 101 7.67 6.65 10.44
CA GLY A 101 8.93 6.19 10.99
C GLY A 101 9.70 5.25 10.07
N ARG A 102 10.96 5.01 10.46
CA ARG A 102 11.86 4.09 9.76
C ARG A 102 12.74 3.36 10.77
N GLY A 103 12.93 2.06 10.57
CA GLY A 103 13.64 1.23 11.54
C GLY A 103 12.95 1.28 12.89
N SER A 104 13.68 1.56 13.94
CA SER A 104 13.16 1.71 15.31
C SER A 104 12.75 3.16 15.66
N THR A 105 12.81 4.10 14.71
CA THR A 105 12.60 5.53 15.00
C THR A 105 11.26 6.01 14.46
N VAL A 106 10.39 6.50 15.33
CA VAL A 106 9.22 7.31 14.98
C VAL A 106 9.71 8.75 14.81
N ALA A 107 9.73 9.22 13.57
CA ALA A 107 10.28 10.53 13.18
C ALA A 107 9.21 11.62 13.10
N LEU A 108 7.94 11.22 13.00
CA LEU A 108 6.77 12.10 13.01
C LEU A 108 5.66 11.44 13.83
N HIS A 109 5.02 12.23 14.71
CA HIS A 109 3.78 11.87 15.38
C HIS A 109 3.01 13.16 15.63
N GLN A 110 2.05 13.48 14.74
CA GLN A 110 1.43 14.80 14.66
C GLN A 110 -0.10 14.69 14.60
N PRO A 111 -0.83 15.20 15.61
CA PRO A 111 -2.27 15.39 15.52
C PRO A 111 -2.58 16.72 14.80
N ILE A 112 -3.66 16.74 14.01
CA ILE A 112 -4.17 17.93 13.30
C ILE A 112 -5.70 17.96 13.36
N GLY A 113 -6.29 19.15 13.43
CA GLY A 113 -7.74 19.35 13.43
C GLY A 113 -8.47 18.81 14.67
N MET A 114 -9.68 18.29 14.51
CA MET A 114 -10.61 17.95 15.58
C MET A 114 -10.96 16.46 15.58
N ALA A 115 -10.92 15.84 16.77
CA ALA A 115 -11.44 14.50 17.02
C ALA A 115 -12.97 14.49 17.01
N VAL A 116 -13.59 15.55 17.54
CA VAL A 116 -15.03 15.76 17.53
C VAL A 116 -15.29 17.22 17.18
N ARG A 117 -15.95 17.46 16.04
CA ARG A 117 -16.30 18.79 15.56
C ARG A 117 -17.79 18.96 15.40
N TYR A 118 -18.47 18.00 14.77
CA TYR A 118 -19.87 18.08 14.40
C TYR A 118 -20.74 17.23 15.33
N ARG A 119 -21.92 17.76 15.69
CA ARG A 119 -22.94 17.02 16.45
C ARG A 119 -23.97 16.32 15.56
N ALA A 120 -24.11 16.79 14.31
CA ALA A 120 -25.05 16.26 13.33
C ALA A 120 -24.65 16.68 11.92
N TYR A 121 -25.33 16.11 10.92
CA TYR A 121 -25.29 16.55 9.52
C TYR A 121 -26.67 17.07 9.11
N ASP A 122 -26.71 18.22 8.45
CA ASP A 122 -27.92 18.78 7.85
C ASP A 122 -27.94 18.48 6.34
N GLU A 123 -28.79 17.54 5.94
CA GLU A 123 -28.92 17.09 4.55
C GLU A 123 -29.48 18.21 3.64
N LYS A 124 -30.34 19.10 4.15
CA LYS A 124 -30.97 20.15 3.35
C LYS A 124 -29.98 21.21 2.89
N THR A 125 -29.02 21.53 3.74
CA THR A 125 -27.97 22.51 3.45
C THR A 125 -26.66 21.85 3.04
N ASP A 126 -26.55 20.53 3.15
CA ASP A 126 -25.32 19.74 2.97
C ASP A 126 -24.16 20.30 3.81
N THR A 127 -24.44 20.57 5.10
CA THR A 127 -23.46 21.12 6.04
C THR A 127 -23.40 20.31 7.35
N GLY A 128 -22.22 20.30 7.96
CA GLY A 128 -22.05 19.77 9.31
C GLY A 128 -22.55 20.78 10.35
N VAL A 129 -23.39 20.31 11.26
CA VAL A 129 -23.85 21.11 12.42
C VAL A 129 -22.80 20.99 13.51
N GLU A 130 -22.02 22.04 13.71
CA GLU A 130 -20.92 22.02 14.69
C GLU A 130 -21.42 21.98 16.14
N PHE A 131 -20.62 21.35 17.00
CA PHE A 131 -20.71 21.60 18.44
C PHE A 131 -20.30 23.06 18.75
N PRO A 132 -20.80 23.67 19.84
CA PRO A 132 -20.17 24.86 20.39
C PRO A 132 -18.66 24.69 20.56
N ALA A 133 -17.89 25.75 20.37
CA ALA A 133 -16.43 25.67 20.35
C ALA A 133 -15.81 25.05 21.62
N ASP A 134 -16.43 25.28 22.77
CA ASP A 134 -16.06 24.73 24.08
C ASP A 134 -16.40 23.23 24.26
N GLN A 135 -17.19 22.66 23.35
CA GLN A 135 -17.57 21.25 23.31
C GLN A 135 -16.85 20.48 22.19
N GLN A 136 -16.17 21.18 21.28
CA GLN A 136 -15.34 20.52 20.28
C GLN A 136 -14.10 19.93 20.93
N ILE A 137 -13.67 18.75 20.48
CA ILE A 137 -12.51 18.06 21.03
C ILE A 137 -11.39 18.09 19.99
N PRO A 138 -10.25 18.75 20.29
CA PRO A 138 -9.10 18.74 19.39
C PRO A 138 -8.50 17.34 19.26
N MET A 139 -7.87 17.07 18.10
CA MET A 139 -7.11 15.85 17.92
C MET A 139 -5.88 15.85 18.84
N ALA A 140 -5.57 14.71 19.42
CA ALA A 140 -4.38 14.50 20.26
C ALA A 140 -3.58 13.27 19.75
N GLU A 141 -2.29 13.20 20.09
CA GLU A 141 -1.45 12.05 19.69
C GLU A 141 -2.01 10.70 20.16
N ASP A 142 -2.71 10.68 21.28
CA ASP A 142 -3.32 9.51 21.89
C ASP A 142 -4.82 9.36 21.57
N THR A 143 -5.33 10.13 20.62
CA THR A 143 -6.70 9.95 20.12
C THR A 143 -6.87 8.53 19.57
N VAL A 144 -7.93 7.88 20.01
CA VAL A 144 -8.30 6.53 19.61
C VAL A 144 -9.30 6.60 18.45
N PHE A 145 -9.18 5.71 17.50
CA PHE A 145 -10.03 5.65 16.31
C PHE A 145 -10.69 4.29 16.16
N ASP A 146 -11.90 4.28 15.67
CA ASP A 146 -12.46 3.10 15.03
C ASP A 146 -11.67 2.81 13.75
N LEU A 147 -10.99 1.70 13.72
CA LEU A 147 -10.10 1.31 12.63
C LEU A 147 -10.85 0.84 11.37
N ALA A 148 -12.16 0.58 11.48
CA ALA A 148 -12.93 -0.02 10.41
C ALA A 148 -12.21 -1.26 9.84
N SER A 149 -12.04 -1.35 8.52
CA SER A 149 -11.44 -2.52 7.85
C SER A 149 -9.97 -2.80 8.19
N VAL A 150 -9.21 -1.86 8.78
CA VAL A 150 -7.87 -2.19 9.31
C VAL A 150 -7.96 -3.27 10.42
N SER A 151 -9.14 -3.47 11.02
CA SER A 151 -9.44 -4.59 11.94
C SER A 151 -9.17 -5.96 11.32
N LYS A 152 -9.33 -6.09 9.99
CA LYS A 152 -9.08 -7.34 9.25
C LYS A 152 -7.65 -7.86 9.42
N LEU A 153 -6.68 -6.94 9.60
CA LEU A 153 -5.28 -7.32 9.84
C LEU A 153 -5.11 -8.12 11.13
N PHE A 154 -5.83 -7.74 12.19
CA PHE A 154 -5.79 -8.44 13.46
C PHE A 154 -6.42 -9.83 13.35
N THR A 155 -7.57 -9.94 12.70
CA THR A 155 -8.22 -11.23 12.43
C THR A 155 -7.32 -12.15 11.60
N SER A 156 -6.65 -11.59 10.58
CA SER A 156 -5.72 -12.34 9.73
C SER A 156 -4.48 -12.81 10.49
N ILE A 157 -3.92 -11.97 11.39
CA ILE A 157 -2.82 -12.37 12.28
C ILE A 157 -3.24 -13.55 13.16
N LEU A 158 -4.43 -13.50 13.75
CA LEU A 158 -4.97 -14.59 14.57
C LEU A 158 -5.14 -15.87 13.75
N ALA A 159 -5.62 -15.78 12.51
CA ALA A 159 -5.74 -16.95 11.62
C ALA A 159 -4.36 -17.55 11.30
N VAL A 160 -3.38 -16.71 10.97
CA VAL A 160 -2.02 -17.16 10.68
C VAL A 160 -1.36 -17.78 11.91
N GLN A 161 -1.64 -17.30 13.12
CA GLN A 161 -1.20 -17.95 14.36
C GLN A 161 -1.80 -19.37 14.51
N GLN A 162 -3.07 -19.57 14.14
CA GLN A 162 -3.67 -20.91 14.16
C GLN A 162 -3.07 -21.82 13.08
N ILE A 163 -2.68 -21.26 11.92
CA ILE A 163 -1.92 -22.01 10.89
C ILE A 163 -0.55 -22.42 11.42
N GLU A 164 0.18 -21.53 12.10
CA GLU A 164 1.46 -21.86 12.75
C GLU A 164 1.37 -23.00 13.78
N ARG A 165 0.22 -23.09 14.44
CA ARG A 165 -0.06 -24.12 15.47
C ARG A 165 -0.56 -25.44 14.86
N GLY A 166 -0.87 -25.46 13.56
CA GLY A 166 -1.47 -26.61 12.88
C GLY A 166 -2.95 -26.83 13.21
N ALA A 167 -3.62 -25.87 13.87
CA ALA A 167 -5.06 -25.93 14.17
C ALA A 167 -5.92 -25.46 12.99
N LEU A 168 -5.33 -24.76 12.03
CA LEU A 168 -5.94 -24.26 10.81
C LEU A 168 -5.02 -24.56 9.63
N GLU A 169 -5.58 -25.00 8.50
CA GLU A 169 -4.85 -25.22 7.25
C GLU A 169 -5.19 -24.13 6.24
N LEU A 170 -4.18 -23.53 5.59
CA LEU A 170 -4.37 -22.47 4.62
C LEU A 170 -5.25 -22.89 3.44
N GLU A 171 -5.05 -24.13 2.93
CA GLU A 171 -5.86 -24.72 1.86
C GLU A 171 -7.04 -25.55 2.41
N GLY A 172 -7.24 -25.55 3.72
CA GLY A 172 -8.36 -26.21 4.36
C GLY A 172 -9.70 -25.57 3.95
N LYS A 173 -10.68 -26.41 3.71
CA LYS A 173 -12.05 -25.94 3.37
C LYS A 173 -12.71 -25.38 4.62
N VAL A 174 -13.36 -24.21 4.48
CA VAL A 174 -14.10 -23.55 5.58
C VAL A 174 -15.18 -24.49 6.13
N ALA A 175 -15.88 -25.22 5.25
CA ALA A 175 -16.90 -26.21 5.62
C ALA A 175 -16.36 -27.37 6.50
N GLY A 176 -15.06 -27.62 6.48
CA GLY A 176 -14.43 -28.60 7.36
C GLY A 176 -14.38 -28.15 8.82
N TYR A 177 -14.31 -26.85 9.06
CA TYR A 177 -14.33 -26.23 10.38
C TYR A 177 -15.72 -25.76 10.81
N LEU A 178 -16.54 -25.31 9.83
CA LEU A 178 -17.92 -24.83 9.99
C LEU A 178 -18.83 -25.59 9.02
N PRO A 179 -19.38 -26.76 9.39
CA PRO A 179 -20.26 -27.53 8.54
C PRO A 179 -21.45 -26.73 8.00
N GLU A 180 -21.99 -25.80 8.81
CA GLU A 180 -23.12 -24.92 8.46
C GLU A 180 -22.81 -24.01 7.28
N PHE A 181 -21.53 -23.68 7.08
CA PHE A 181 -21.05 -22.87 5.96
C PHE A 181 -21.15 -23.59 4.61
N GLY A 182 -21.10 -24.93 4.60
CA GLY A 182 -20.96 -25.77 3.40
C GLY A 182 -22.13 -25.74 2.42
N GLY A 183 -23.22 -25.01 2.73
CA GLY A 183 -24.37 -24.84 1.85
C GLY A 183 -24.18 -23.81 0.74
N ALA A 184 -25.18 -23.66 -0.15
CA ALA A 184 -25.30 -22.61 -1.16
C ALA A 184 -24.08 -22.48 -2.10
N GLY A 185 -23.39 -23.58 -2.41
CA GLY A 185 -22.24 -23.58 -3.33
C GLY A 185 -20.90 -23.19 -2.70
N LYS A 186 -20.81 -23.13 -1.36
CA LYS A 186 -19.60 -22.72 -0.62
C LYS A 186 -18.71 -23.87 -0.14
N GLN A 187 -19.08 -25.11 -0.40
CA GLN A 187 -18.40 -26.30 0.16
C GLN A 187 -16.89 -26.38 -0.14
N ASP A 188 -16.43 -25.70 -1.19
CA ASP A 188 -15.05 -25.74 -1.65
C ASP A 188 -14.24 -24.47 -1.32
N ILE A 189 -14.85 -23.46 -0.68
CA ILE A 189 -14.15 -22.25 -0.28
C ILE A 189 -13.10 -22.59 0.77
N THR A 190 -11.84 -22.14 0.54
CA THR A 190 -10.71 -22.37 1.43
C THR A 190 -10.44 -21.17 2.36
N ILE A 191 -9.68 -21.40 3.42
CA ILE A 191 -9.20 -20.35 4.33
C ILE A 191 -8.36 -19.31 3.56
N ARG A 192 -7.52 -19.74 2.62
CA ARG A 192 -6.75 -18.82 1.77
C ARG A 192 -7.69 -17.90 0.97
N GLN A 193 -8.74 -18.43 0.40
CA GLN A 193 -9.69 -17.63 -0.39
C GLN A 193 -10.45 -16.60 0.46
N LEU A 194 -10.69 -16.87 1.75
CA LEU A 194 -11.20 -15.87 2.67
C LEU A 194 -10.16 -14.76 2.92
N LEU A 195 -8.90 -15.13 3.20
CA LEU A 195 -7.82 -14.20 3.51
C LEU A 195 -7.38 -13.34 2.32
N THR A 196 -7.64 -13.78 1.09
CA THR A 196 -7.21 -13.11 -0.16
C THR A 196 -8.37 -12.52 -0.96
N HIS A 197 -9.59 -12.52 -0.41
CA HIS A 197 -10.80 -12.02 -1.06
C HIS A 197 -11.11 -12.66 -2.43
N THR A 198 -10.81 -13.95 -2.57
CA THR A 198 -11.09 -14.73 -3.78
C THR A 198 -12.15 -15.83 -3.56
N SER A 199 -12.94 -15.73 -2.49
CA SER A 199 -14.03 -16.66 -2.18
C SER A 199 -15.22 -16.58 -3.15
N GLY A 200 -15.36 -15.47 -3.89
CA GLY A 200 -16.50 -15.19 -4.74
C GLY A 200 -17.68 -14.53 -4.03
N PHE A 201 -17.60 -14.26 -2.72
CA PHE A 201 -18.67 -13.56 -2.01
C PHE A 201 -18.86 -12.13 -2.53
N ARG A 202 -20.15 -11.65 -2.50
CA ARG A 202 -20.40 -10.22 -2.64
C ARG A 202 -19.75 -9.43 -1.52
N ALA A 203 -19.50 -8.15 -1.76
CA ALA A 203 -18.76 -7.30 -0.85
C ALA A 203 -19.39 -7.23 0.55
N TRP A 204 -20.73 -7.22 0.62
CA TRP A 204 -21.47 -6.93 1.83
C TRP A 204 -22.93 -7.36 1.73
N ILE A 205 -23.55 -7.73 2.86
CA ILE A 205 -24.99 -7.95 3.03
C ILE A 205 -25.46 -7.30 4.34
N PRO A 206 -26.73 -6.85 4.45
CA PRO A 206 -27.22 -6.16 5.64
C PRO A 206 -27.57 -7.17 6.77
N LEU A 207 -26.57 -7.66 7.51
CA LEU A 207 -26.78 -8.59 8.62
C LEU A 207 -27.66 -7.96 9.71
N TYR A 208 -27.57 -6.65 9.90
CA TYR A 208 -28.35 -5.90 10.86
C TYR A 208 -29.87 -5.94 10.58
N SER A 209 -30.28 -6.35 9.39
CA SER A 209 -31.71 -6.52 9.06
C SER A 209 -32.36 -7.71 9.78
N ALA A 210 -31.57 -8.66 10.27
CA ALA A 210 -32.04 -9.79 11.06
C ALA A 210 -32.01 -9.46 12.55
N PRO A 211 -33.08 -9.80 13.32
CA PRO A 211 -33.21 -9.37 14.70
C PRO A 211 -32.29 -10.11 15.68
N THR A 212 -32.03 -11.38 15.47
CA THR A 212 -31.19 -12.18 16.39
C THR A 212 -29.84 -12.53 15.80
N TYR A 213 -28.88 -12.83 16.66
CA TYR A 213 -27.53 -13.26 16.24
C TYR A 213 -27.60 -14.51 15.34
N GLU A 214 -28.42 -15.49 15.72
CA GLU A 214 -28.59 -16.72 14.94
C GLU A 214 -29.15 -16.44 13.54
N GLU A 215 -30.16 -15.58 13.41
CA GLU A 215 -30.72 -15.20 12.12
C GLU A 215 -29.72 -14.46 11.25
N LYS A 216 -28.83 -13.63 11.84
CA LYS A 216 -27.72 -13.02 11.10
C LYS A 216 -26.77 -14.06 10.53
N LEU A 217 -26.42 -15.09 11.31
CA LEU A 217 -25.62 -16.20 10.81
C LEU A 217 -26.34 -16.96 9.69
N GLN A 218 -27.66 -17.14 9.78
CA GLN A 218 -28.43 -17.77 8.70
C GLN A 218 -28.36 -16.99 7.39
N LEU A 219 -28.24 -15.66 7.40
CA LEU A 219 -28.00 -14.88 6.19
C LEU A 219 -26.66 -15.27 5.54
N ILE A 220 -25.60 -15.46 6.35
CA ILE A 220 -24.28 -15.88 5.86
C ILE A 220 -24.36 -17.33 5.32
N TRP A 221 -25.05 -18.22 6.05
CA TRP A 221 -25.18 -19.62 5.61
C TRP A 221 -25.93 -19.78 4.28
N LYS A 222 -26.90 -18.90 4.02
CA LYS A 222 -27.71 -18.89 2.78
C LYS A 222 -27.07 -18.11 1.65
N GLU A 223 -26.09 -17.25 1.93
CA GLU A 223 -25.43 -16.46 0.91
C GLU A 223 -24.64 -17.36 -0.06
N ALA A 224 -24.91 -17.21 -1.35
CA ALA A 224 -24.18 -17.90 -2.40
C ALA A 224 -23.07 -17.01 -2.98
N PRO A 225 -21.91 -17.58 -3.37
CA PRO A 225 -20.90 -16.85 -4.10
C PRO A 225 -21.45 -16.28 -5.43
N LEU A 226 -21.07 -15.05 -5.77
CA LEU A 226 -21.38 -14.44 -7.07
C LEU A 226 -20.51 -15.00 -8.19
N ASN A 227 -19.30 -15.42 -7.84
CA ASN A 227 -18.32 -16.02 -8.75
C ASN A 227 -17.85 -17.36 -8.20
N PRO A 228 -17.43 -18.31 -9.05
CA PRO A 228 -16.79 -19.53 -8.57
C PRO A 228 -15.58 -19.19 -7.68
N PRO A 229 -15.38 -19.88 -6.55
CA PRO A 229 -14.24 -19.63 -5.66
C PRO A 229 -12.90 -19.69 -6.41
N GLY A 230 -12.06 -18.68 -6.23
CA GLY A 230 -10.76 -18.53 -6.89
C GLY A 230 -10.79 -17.97 -8.31
N SER A 231 -11.95 -17.64 -8.87
CA SER A 231 -12.07 -17.15 -10.27
C SER A 231 -12.04 -15.63 -10.41
N ALA A 232 -12.25 -14.89 -9.31
CA ALA A 232 -12.24 -13.42 -9.30
C ALA A 232 -11.79 -12.92 -7.93
N TYR A 233 -11.17 -11.74 -7.92
CA TYR A 233 -11.00 -10.95 -6.72
C TYR A 233 -12.28 -10.13 -6.50
N LEU A 234 -12.82 -10.20 -5.28
CA LEU A 234 -13.91 -9.34 -4.84
C LEU A 234 -13.78 -9.11 -3.34
N TYR A 235 -13.35 -7.92 -2.97
CA TYR A 235 -13.25 -7.52 -1.57
C TYR A 235 -14.58 -7.72 -0.85
N SER A 236 -14.57 -8.51 0.23
CA SER A 236 -15.79 -8.89 0.95
C SER A 236 -15.59 -8.93 2.46
N ASP A 237 -16.48 -8.26 3.18
CA ASP A 237 -16.54 -8.31 4.64
C ASP A 237 -16.95 -9.70 5.13
N LEU A 238 -17.76 -10.43 4.34
CA LEU A 238 -18.23 -11.78 4.69
C LEU A 238 -17.07 -12.77 4.85
N ASN A 239 -15.96 -12.55 4.14
CA ASN A 239 -14.76 -13.36 4.27
C ASN A 239 -14.22 -13.34 5.71
N LEU A 240 -14.04 -12.15 6.26
CA LEU A 240 -13.44 -11.99 7.58
C LEU A 240 -14.43 -12.28 8.71
N ILE A 241 -15.73 -12.08 8.47
CA ILE A 241 -16.78 -12.55 9.39
C ILE A 241 -16.77 -14.08 9.46
N SER A 242 -16.73 -14.75 8.29
CA SER A 242 -16.64 -16.22 8.23
C SER A 242 -15.35 -16.74 8.90
N LEU A 243 -14.22 -16.04 8.67
CA LEU A 243 -12.94 -16.39 9.30
C LEU A 243 -12.98 -16.23 10.83
N GLN A 244 -13.64 -15.18 11.36
CA GLN A 244 -13.93 -15.04 12.79
C GLN A 244 -14.63 -16.29 13.33
N LEU A 245 -15.73 -16.71 12.68
CA LEU A 245 -16.52 -17.86 13.13
C LEU A 245 -15.70 -19.15 13.13
N VAL A 246 -14.78 -19.32 12.15
CA VAL A 246 -13.81 -20.42 12.14
C VAL A 246 -12.90 -20.34 13.35
N LEU A 247 -12.30 -19.17 13.61
CA LEU A 247 -11.39 -18.96 14.73
C LEU A 247 -12.06 -19.25 16.09
N GLU A 248 -13.26 -18.73 16.28
CA GLU A 248 -14.04 -18.95 17.50
C GLU A 248 -14.40 -20.44 17.66
N ARG A 249 -14.74 -21.14 16.58
CA ARG A 249 -15.07 -22.58 16.59
C ARG A 249 -13.86 -23.43 16.97
N ILE A 250 -12.70 -23.21 16.36
CA ILE A 250 -11.52 -24.07 16.60
C ILE A 250 -10.82 -23.80 17.93
N THR A 251 -10.99 -22.58 18.46
CA THR A 251 -10.35 -22.18 19.73
C THR A 251 -11.27 -22.26 20.94
N GLY A 252 -12.60 -22.26 20.72
CA GLY A 252 -13.60 -22.16 21.78
C GLY A 252 -13.61 -20.81 22.50
N ARG A 253 -13.02 -19.76 21.90
CA ARG A 253 -12.82 -18.44 22.54
C ARG A 253 -13.37 -17.32 21.64
N PRO A 254 -14.04 -16.30 22.22
CA PRO A 254 -14.48 -15.12 21.47
C PRO A 254 -13.31 -14.38 20.82
N LEU A 255 -13.55 -13.73 19.68
CA LEU A 255 -12.52 -13.05 18.88
C LEU A 255 -11.82 -11.93 19.64
N ASP A 256 -12.53 -11.14 20.43
CA ASP A 256 -11.98 -10.07 21.26
C ASP A 256 -11.01 -10.59 22.33
N THR A 257 -11.35 -11.72 22.95
CA THR A 257 -10.49 -12.43 23.90
C THR A 257 -9.23 -12.98 23.20
N LEU A 258 -9.38 -13.56 22.01
CA LEU A 258 -8.25 -14.01 21.20
C LEU A 258 -7.33 -12.84 20.87
N LEU A 259 -7.89 -11.72 20.40
CA LEU A 259 -7.13 -10.53 20.07
C LEU A 259 -6.33 -10.03 21.29
N HIS A 260 -7.00 -9.94 22.44
CA HIS A 260 -6.36 -9.49 23.68
C HIS A 260 -5.17 -10.39 24.05
N ASP A 261 -5.42 -11.67 24.18
CA ASP A 261 -4.45 -12.59 24.79
C ASP A 261 -3.30 -12.96 23.85
N GLU A 262 -3.56 -13.01 22.52
CA GLU A 262 -2.60 -13.49 21.53
C GLU A 262 -1.82 -12.34 20.84
N VAL A 263 -2.35 -11.11 20.87
CA VAL A 263 -1.73 -9.99 20.15
C VAL A 263 -1.55 -8.77 21.04
N THR A 264 -2.64 -8.19 21.58
CA THR A 264 -2.54 -6.85 22.19
C THR A 264 -1.86 -6.86 23.55
N ALA A 265 -2.17 -7.81 24.43
CA ALA A 265 -1.51 -7.92 25.74
C ALA A 265 -0.02 -8.28 25.61
N PRO A 266 0.39 -9.30 24.81
CA PRO A 266 1.81 -9.61 24.60
C PRO A 266 2.63 -8.44 24.04
N LEU A 267 2.07 -7.65 23.12
CA LEU A 267 2.74 -6.50 22.53
C LEU A 267 2.62 -5.21 23.36
N GLY A 268 1.81 -5.21 24.41
CA GLY A 268 1.53 -4.05 25.25
C GLY A 268 0.69 -2.97 24.56
N LEU A 269 -0.18 -3.35 23.61
CA LEU A 269 -1.08 -2.44 22.88
C LEU A 269 -2.29 -2.10 23.76
N ARG A 270 -2.09 -1.19 24.68
CA ARG A 270 -3.09 -0.91 25.74
C ARG A 270 -4.32 -0.15 25.25
N HIS A 271 -4.24 0.46 24.07
CA HIS A 271 -5.33 1.23 23.46
C HIS A 271 -5.93 0.54 22.25
N THR A 272 -5.61 -0.76 22.04
CA THR A 272 -6.12 -1.56 20.93
C THR A 272 -7.04 -2.64 21.43
N ARG A 273 -8.36 -2.54 21.11
CA ARG A 273 -9.37 -3.48 21.53
C ARG A 273 -10.70 -3.31 20.80
N TYR A 274 -11.52 -4.32 20.86
CA TYR A 274 -12.96 -4.21 20.61
C TYR A 274 -13.67 -3.52 21.78
N ASN A 275 -14.81 -2.90 21.54
CA ASN A 275 -15.69 -2.31 22.53
C ASN A 275 -14.94 -1.51 23.60
N PRO A 276 -14.40 -0.33 23.28
CA PRO A 276 -13.67 0.48 24.23
C PRO A 276 -14.59 0.89 25.40
N PRO A 277 -14.06 0.99 26.63
CA PRO A 277 -14.88 1.36 27.77
C PRO A 277 -15.43 2.77 27.62
N ALA A 278 -16.62 3.04 28.13
CA ALA A 278 -17.29 4.34 28.04
C ALA A 278 -16.43 5.52 28.53
N SER A 279 -15.53 5.27 29.49
CA SER A 279 -14.55 6.27 29.97
C SER A 279 -13.55 6.75 28.91
N TRP A 280 -13.38 6.01 27.80
CA TRP A 280 -12.52 6.44 26.70
C TRP A 280 -13.22 7.39 25.72
N LYS A 281 -14.55 7.53 25.78
CA LYS A 281 -15.31 8.32 24.81
C LYS A 281 -14.72 9.71 24.53
N PRO A 282 -14.26 10.50 25.53
CA PRO A 282 -13.63 11.80 25.26
C PRO A 282 -12.31 11.73 24.48
N ARG A 283 -11.68 10.56 24.41
CA ARG A 283 -10.42 10.32 23.68
C ARG A 283 -10.64 9.64 22.34
N ILE A 284 -11.89 9.34 21.96
CA ILE A 284 -12.21 8.66 20.71
C ILE A 284 -12.65 9.69 19.69
N ALA A 285 -12.14 9.60 18.48
CA ALA A 285 -12.60 10.40 17.35
C ALA A 285 -14.04 10.00 16.98
N ALA A 286 -14.92 10.99 16.81
CA ALA A 286 -16.27 10.74 16.31
C ALA A 286 -16.23 10.32 14.84
N THR A 287 -17.16 9.47 14.46
CA THR A 287 -17.35 9.02 13.09
C THR A 287 -18.57 9.72 12.47
N GLU A 288 -19.65 9.05 12.20
CA GLU A 288 -20.73 9.54 11.37
C GLU A 288 -21.98 9.90 12.18
N ASP A 289 -22.74 10.85 11.70
CA ASP A 289 -24.15 11.01 12.10
C ASP A 289 -24.97 9.97 11.29
N ALA A 290 -25.04 8.76 11.84
CA ALA A 290 -25.55 7.58 11.15
C ALA A 290 -27.08 7.53 11.18
N ARG A 291 -27.71 7.86 10.05
CA ARG A 291 -29.17 7.82 9.84
C ARG A 291 -29.51 7.61 8.36
N ALA A 292 -30.75 7.31 8.07
CA ALA A 292 -31.22 7.25 6.69
C ALA A 292 -31.04 8.60 5.97
N PRO A 293 -30.75 8.63 4.64
CA PRO A 293 -30.68 7.46 3.76
C PRO A 293 -29.29 6.81 3.67
N TRP A 294 -28.23 7.39 4.30
CA TRP A 294 -26.84 6.94 4.13
C TRP A 294 -26.43 5.82 5.11
N SER A 295 -27.13 5.63 6.19
CA SER A 295 -26.95 4.48 7.09
C SER A 295 -28.22 3.62 7.14
N GLY A 296 -28.05 2.31 7.27
CA GLY A 296 -29.16 1.40 7.48
C GLY A 296 -29.67 1.35 8.93
N LEU A 297 -29.02 2.08 9.84
CA LEU A 297 -29.37 2.16 11.25
C LEU A 297 -29.49 3.63 11.70
N GLU A 298 -30.53 3.92 12.49
CA GLU A 298 -30.77 5.23 13.10
C GLU A 298 -30.02 5.33 14.43
N ARG A 299 -28.76 5.80 14.42
CA ARG A 299 -27.94 5.89 15.64
C ARG A 299 -27.56 7.33 16.01
N GLY A 300 -27.83 8.31 15.11
CA GLY A 300 -27.31 9.66 15.28
C GLY A 300 -25.78 9.68 15.27
N LEU A 301 -25.16 10.57 16.04
CA LEU A 301 -23.70 10.67 16.09
C LEU A 301 -23.07 9.42 16.70
N VAL A 302 -22.42 8.62 15.89
CA VAL A 302 -21.65 7.44 16.30
C VAL A 302 -20.31 7.92 16.87
N TRP A 303 -20.13 7.72 18.17
CA TRP A 303 -18.95 8.17 18.90
C TRP A 303 -18.67 7.30 20.11
N GLY A 304 -17.56 6.61 20.11
CA GLY A 304 -17.16 5.67 21.18
C GLY A 304 -17.72 4.26 21.01
N GLU A 305 -18.38 4.00 19.89
CA GLU A 305 -18.86 2.68 19.47
C GLU A 305 -18.50 2.45 17.99
N VAL A 306 -18.55 1.19 17.54
CA VAL A 306 -18.16 0.82 16.17
C VAL A 306 -19.07 1.48 15.12
N HIS A 307 -18.47 2.02 14.07
CA HIS A 307 -19.19 2.67 12.98
C HIS A 307 -19.93 1.66 12.09
N ASP A 308 -19.28 0.56 11.72
CA ASP A 308 -19.83 -0.45 10.81
C ASP A 308 -21.15 -1.03 11.34
N GLU A 309 -22.19 -0.99 10.52
CA GLU A 309 -23.54 -1.39 10.89
C GLU A 309 -23.64 -2.89 11.20
N ASN A 310 -22.93 -3.73 10.45
CA ASN A 310 -22.90 -5.17 10.69
C ASN A 310 -22.13 -5.52 11.95
N ALA A 311 -20.94 -4.94 12.14
CA ALA A 311 -20.17 -5.14 13.36
C ALA A 311 -20.94 -4.66 14.60
N PHE A 312 -21.61 -3.50 14.52
CA PHE A 312 -22.49 -3.02 15.59
C PHE A 312 -23.60 -4.04 15.92
N SER A 313 -24.27 -4.55 14.88
CA SER A 313 -25.34 -5.53 15.03
C SER A 313 -24.89 -6.88 15.58
N LEU A 314 -23.59 -7.19 15.44
CA LEU A 314 -22.92 -8.39 15.98
C LEU A 314 -22.33 -8.14 17.39
N GLY A 315 -22.73 -7.04 18.07
CA GLY A 315 -22.27 -6.72 19.42
C GLY A 315 -20.92 -6.01 19.48
N GLY A 316 -20.48 -5.41 18.37
CA GLY A 316 -19.25 -4.63 18.29
C GLY A 316 -17.97 -5.46 18.09
N VAL A 317 -18.09 -6.80 18.00
CA VAL A 317 -16.97 -7.73 17.78
C VAL A 317 -17.18 -8.47 16.47
N ALA A 318 -16.43 -8.08 15.44
CA ALA A 318 -16.52 -8.70 14.13
C ALA A 318 -15.16 -8.81 13.44
N GLY A 319 -14.95 -9.88 12.68
CA GLY A 319 -13.65 -10.16 12.04
C GLY A 319 -13.26 -9.11 11.00
N HIS A 320 -14.24 -8.38 10.44
CA HIS A 320 -14.02 -7.39 9.38
C HIS A 320 -13.88 -5.96 9.88
N ALA A 321 -14.37 -5.62 11.09
CA ALA A 321 -14.39 -4.27 11.66
C ALA A 321 -14.59 -4.30 13.19
N GLY A 322 -14.44 -3.16 13.87
CA GLY A 322 -14.75 -2.99 15.30
C GLY A 322 -13.55 -2.89 16.23
N VAL A 323 -12.32 -3.06 15.73
CA VAL A 323 -11.13 -2.78 16.54
C VAL A 323 -10.91 -1.27 16.62
N PHE A 324 -10.74 -0.78 17.83
CA PHE A 324 -10.29 0.57 18.13
C PHE A 324 -8.80 0.58 18.43
N SER A 325 -8.09 1.61 18.01
CA SER A 325 -6.66 1.78 18.30
C SER A 325 -6.23 3.24 18.15
N HIS A 326 -4.98 3.53 18.54
CA HIS A 326 -4.31 4.80 18.28
C HIS A 326 -3.05 4.60 17.44
N ALA A 327 -2.49 5.70 16.93
CA ALA A 327 -1.39 5.64 15.96
C ALA A 327 -0.14 4.91 16.49
N TRP A 328 0.20 5.08 17.77
CA TRP A 328 1.37 4.43 18.36
C TRP A 328 1.24 2.91 18.43
N ASP A 329 0.07 2.39 18.87
CA ASP A 329 -0.15 0.94 18.94
C ASP A 329 -0.11 0.31 17.55
N LEU A 330 -0.68 0.97 16.53
CA LEU A 330 -0.56 0.50 15.14
C LEU A 330 0.88 0.54 14.63
N ALA A 331 1.67 1.55 15.02
CA ALA A 331 3.08 1.59 14.68
C ALA A 331 3.88 0.45 15.36
N VAL A 332 3.53 0.07 16.61
CA VAL A 332 4.11 -1.10 17.28
C VAL A 332 3.76 -2.38 16.53
N LEU A 333 2.49 -2.55 16.10
CA LEU A 333 2.08 -3.68 15.26
C LEU A 333 2.86 -3.71 13.95
N GLY A 334 2.94 -2.56 13.25
CA GLY A 334 3.69 -2.42 12.01
C GLY A 334 5.18 -2.76 12.20
N ARG A 335 5.81 -2.26 13.26
CA ARG A 335 7.20 -2.61 13.57
C ARG A 335 7.38 -4.09 13.89
N THR A 336 6.41 -4.69 14.58
CA THR A 336 6.42 -6.14 14.86
C THR A 336 6.49 -6.94 13.57
N LEU A 337 5.67 -6.60 12.59
CA LEU A 337 5.62 -7.27 11.29
C LEU A 337 6.92 -7.03 10.50
N LEU A 338 7.39 -5.77 10.41
CA LEU A 338 8.67 -5.45 9.77
C LEU A 338 9.88 -6.11 10.44
N ASN A 339 9.77 -6.50 11.69
CA ASN A 339 10.77 -7.30 12.41
C ASN A 339 10.56 -8.83 12.25
N GLY A 340 9.75 -9.29 11.31
CA GLY A 340 9.45 -10.70 11.13
C GLY A 340 8.64 -11.29 12.28
N GLY A 341 7.64 -10.55 12.77
CA GLY A 341 6.69 -11.00 13.79
C GLY A 341 7.15 -10.86 15.25
N THR A 342 8.22 -10.08 15.50
CA THR A 342 8.80 -9.95 16.85
C THR A 342 8.96 -8.46 17.24
N TYR A 343 8.59 -8.10 18.47
CA TYR A 343 8.81 -6.78 19.06
C TYR A 343 9.55 -6.90 20.39
N GLY A 344 10.74 -6.33 20.50
CA GLY A 344 11.61 -6.56 21.64
C GLY A 344 11.95 -8.05 21.82
N ARG A 345 11.41 -8.67 22.84
CA ARG A 345 11.55 -10.12 23.12
C ARG A 345 10.26 -10.90 22.84
N THR A 346 9.18 -10.21 22.53
CA THR A 346 7.86 -10.81 22.30
C THR A 346 7.70 -11.20 20.84
N ARG A 347 7.39 -12.44 20.57
CA ARG A 347 7.07 -12.95 19.24
C ARG A 347 5.58 -13.27 19.18
N VAL A 348 4.88 -12.72 18.19
CA VAL A 348 3.47 -13.03 17.87
C VAL A 348 3.33 -13.87 16.61
N LEU A 349 4.29 -13.80 15.69
CA LEU A 349 4.34 -14.59 14.45
C LEU A 349 5.77 -15.06 14.19
N ARG A 350 5.92 -16.12 13.41
CA ARG A 350 7.21 -16.54 12.86
C ARG A 350 7.57 -15.68 11.65
N PRO A 351 8.87 -15.50 11.32
CA PRO A 351 9.28 -14.74 10.14
C PRO A 351 8.67 -15.27 8.83
N GLU A 352 8.59 -16.60 8.70
CA GLU A 352 8.02 -17.29 7.53
C GLU A 352 6.54 -16.97 7.36
N SER A 353 5.81 -16.81 8.46
CA SER A 353 4.40 -16.47 8.48
C SER A 353 4.17 -15.00 8.07
N VAL A 354 5.03 -14.10 8.51
CA VAL A 354 5.00 -12.71 8.06
C VAL A 354 5.32 -12.63 6.56
N GLU A 355 6.30 -13.40 6.09
CA GLU A 355 6.60 -13.49 4.66
C GLU A 355 5.39 -13.97 3.85
N LEU A 356 4.66 -15.00 4.33
CA LEU A 356 3.42 -15.44 3.70
C LEU A 356 2.35 -14.34 3.69
N MET A 357 2.21 -13.56 4.77
CA MET A 357 1.26 -12.44 4.81
C MET A 357 1.59 -11.35 3.79
N PHE A 358 2.87 -11.21 3.39
CA PHE A 358 3.34 -10.23 2.41
C PHE A 358 3.65 -10.85 1.03
N THR A 359 3.27 -12.09 0.80
CA THR A 359 3.37 -12.78 -0.49
C THR A 359 2.07 -12.59 -1.27
N ASP A 360 2.17 -12.22 -2.54
CA ASP A 360 1.01 -12.07 -3.41
C ASP A 360 0.43 -13.44 -3.82
N PHE A 361 -0.78 -13.71 -3.38
CA PHE A 361 -1.57 -14.89 -3.77
C PHE A 361 -2.51 -14.61 -4.94
N ASN A 362 -2.64 -13.36 -5.34
CA ASN A 362 -3.58 -12.90 -6.36
C ASN A 362 -2.89 -12.64 -7.71
N THR A 363 -1.81 -13.32 -8.02
CA THR A 363 -1.03 -13.14 -9.27
C THR A 363 -1.86 -13.28 -10.55
N ALA A 364 -3.04 -13.92 -10.48
CA ALA A 364 -4.00 -14.02 -11.56
C ALA A 364 -4.87 -12.74 -11.74
N PHE A 365 -4.82 -11.81 -10.80
CA PHE A 365 -5.64 -10.59 -10.76
C PHE A 365 -4.73 -9.35 -10.65
N PRO A 366 -4.02 -8.94 -11.71
CA PRO A 366 -3.14 -7.79 -11.69
C PRO A 366 -3.86 -6.50 -11.27
N GLY A 367 -3.31 -5.78 -10.30
CA GLY A 367 -3.89 -4.59 -9.68
C GLY A 367 -4.70 -4.87 -8.41
N ASP A 368 -4.93 -6.15 -8.09
CA ASP A 368 -5.60 -6.63 -6.88
C ASP A 368 -4.66 -7.58 -6.10
N GLU A 369 -3.37 -7.23 -6.07
CA GLU A 369 -2.32 -7.98 -5.36
C GLU A 369 -2.67 -8.06 -3.88
N HIS A 370 -2.69 -9.27 -3.33
CA HIS A 370 -3.15 -9.50 -1.96
C HIS A 370 -2.37 -10.64 -1.28
N GLY A 371 -1.88 -10.36 -0.08
CA GLY A 371 -1.31 -11.34 0.82
C GLY A 371 -2.36 -11.91 1.78
N LEU A 372 -1.94 -12.56 2.86
CA LEU A 372 -2.88 -13.08 3.85
C LEU A 372 -3.39 -11.93 4.72
N GLY A 373 -4.52 -11.32 4.29
CA GLY A 373 -5.18 -10.20 4.94
C GLY A 373 -4.60 -8.81 4.63
N PHE A 374 -3.48 -8.72 3.93
CA PHE A 374 -2.87 -7.46 3.51
C PHE A 374 -3.11 -7.19 2.02
N GLU A 375 -3.55 -5.97 1.70
CA GLU A 375 -3.43 -5.44 0.36
C GLU A 375 -1.95 -5.17 0.06
N LEU A 376 -1.50 -5.53 -1.15
CA LEU A 376 -0.11 -5.36 -1.58
C LEU A 376 -0.05 -4.45 -2.80
N TYR A 377 1.01 -3.63 -2.91
CA TYR A 377 1.32 -2.83 -4.11
C TYR A 377 0.18 -1.90 -4.58
N GLN A 378 -0.62 -1.36 -3.68
CA GLN A 378 -1.80 -0.55 -3.98
C GLN A 378 -1.48 0.94 -4.09
N HIS A 379 -1.22 1.45 -5.30
CA HIS A 379 -0.88 2.86 -5.53
C HIS A 379 -1.96 3.84 -5.08
N TRP A 380 -3.24 3.43 -5.13
CA TRP A 380 -4.38 4.30 -4.83
C TRP A 380 -4.42 4.85 -3.39
N TYR A 381 -3.69 4.24 -2.46
CA TYR A 381 -3.50 4.79 -1.10
C TYR A 381 -2.06 4.72 -0.60
N MET A 382 -1.24 3.81 -1.11
CA MET A 382 0.18 3.71 -0.77
C MET A 382 1.05 4.71 -1.53
N GLY A 383 0.50 5.36 -2.60
CA GLY A 383 1.23 6.34 -3.41
C GLY A 383 2.63 5.86 -3.77
N ALA A 384 3.62 6.74 -3.61
CA ALA A 384 5.03 6.43 -3.89
C ALA A 384 5.68 5.45 -2.87
N MET A 385 5.02 5.05 -1.79
CA MET A 385 5.47 3.93 -0.95
C MET A 385 5.22 2.58 -1.62
N ALA A 386 4.29 2.49 -2.60
CA ALA A 386 3.93 1.24 -3.25
C ALA A 386 5.14 0.58 -3.92
N THR A 387 5.40 -0.66 -3.55
CA THR A 387 6.33 -1.61 -4.17
C THR A 387 5.69 -2.99 -4.15
N PRO A 388 6.14 -3.96 -4.96
CA PRO A 388 5.64 -5.33 -4.86
C PRO A 388 5.75 -5.98 -3.47
N ARG A 389 6.49 -5.34 -2.56
CA ARG A 389 6.68 -5.80 -1.17
C ARG A 389 5.94 -4.94 -0.15
N THR A 390 5.40 -3.80 -0.55
CA THR A 390 4.65 -2.90 0.35
C THR A 390 3.30 -3.50 0.68
N ALA A 391 3.01 -3.60 1.95
CA ALA A 391 1.78 -4.17 2.49
C ALA A 391 1.02 -3.12 3.31
N GLY A 392 -0.29 -3.18 3.31
CA GLY A 392 -1.10 -2.27 4.10
C GLY A 392 -2.57 -2.62 4.10
N HIS A 393 -3.35 -1.76 4.70
CA HIS A 393 -4.80 -1.78 4.64
C HIS A 393 -5.37 -0.40 4.93
N THR A 394 -6.57 -0.13 4.42
CA THR A 394 -7.34 1.09 4.72
C THR A 394 -8.56 0.78 5.55
N GLY A 395 -9.14 1.81 6.18
CA GLY A 395 -10.41 1.74 6.88
C GLY A 395 -11.40 2.79 6.39
N PHE A 396 -12.66 2.41 6.31
CA PHE A 396 -13.75 3.26 5.81
C PHE A 396 -13.84 4.60 6.56
N THR A 397 -13.56 4.60 7.85
CA THR A 397 -13.57 5.79 8.71
C THR A 397 -12.49 6.82 8.37
N GLY A 398 -11.49 6.46 7.54
CA GLY A 398 -10.38 7.34 7.14
C GLY A 398 -9.01 6.89 7.67
N THR A 399 -8.92 5.68 8.17
CA THR A 399 -7.70 5.09 8.74
C THR A 399 -6.87 4.35 7.69
N SER A 400 -5.55 4.24 7.91
CA SER A 400 -4.67 3.38 7.11
C SER A 400 -3.36 3.05 7.83
N LEU A 401 -2.80 1.89 7.47
CA LEU A 401 -1.46 1.44 7.82
C LEU A 401 -0.74 1.03 6.53
N VAL A 402 0.48 1.54 6.32
CA VAL A 402 1.35 1.16 5.18
C VAL A 402 2.72 0.75 5.73
N LEU A 403 3.20 -0.40 5.30
CA LEU A 403 4.47 -1.01 5.69
C LEU A 403 5.31 -1.26 4.44
N ASP A 404 6.49 -0.67 4.36
CA ASP A 404 7.44 -0.89 3.25
C ASP A 404 8.69 -1.62 3.77
N PRO A 405 8.77 -2.94 3.61
CA PRO A 405 9.95 -3.73 4.00
C PRO A 405 11.21 -3.35 3.23
N THR A 406 11.09 -2.79 2.01
CA THR A 406 12.25 -2.47 1.16
C THR A 406 13.06 -1.29 1.69
N THR A 407 12.40 -0.38 2.38
CA THR A 407 13.04 0.79 3.01
C THR A 407 12.99 0.73 4.54
N ASP A 408 12.42 -0.34 5.11
CA ASP A 408 12.18 -0.52 6.55
C ASP A 408 11.37 0.64 7.16
N SER A 409 10.36 1.14 6.40
CA SER A 409 9.56 2.30 6.78
C SER A 409 8.08 1.95 6.98
N PHE A 410 7.40 2.77 7.77
CA PHE A 410 5.98 2.63 8.08
C PHE A 410 5.29 3.99 8.17
N LEU A 411 4.02 3.99 7.78
CA LEU A 411 3.14 5.16 7.84
C LEU A 411 1.79 4.76 8.41
N VAL A 412 1.31 5.51 9.40
CA VAL A 412 -0.03 5.43 9.96
C VAL A 412 -0.73 6.76 9.73
N VAL A 413 -1.89 6.72 9.10
CA VAL A 413 -2.78 7.89 8.94
C VAL A 413 -4.12 7.49 9.54
N LEU A 414 -4.53 8.15 10.62
CA LEU A 414 -5.81 7.94 11.27
C LEU A 414 -6.62 9.22 11.16
N GLY A 415 -7.55 9.25 10.21
CA GLY A 415 -8.48 10.35 10.01
C GLY A 415 -9.92 9.96 10.34
N ASN A 416 -10.78 10.94 10.64
CA ASN A 416 -12.22 10.76 10.78
C ASN A 416 -12.97 11.28 9.55
N SER A 417 -12.69 10.68 8.38
CA SER A 417 -13.15 11.14 7.07
C SER A 417 -14.67 11.04 6.86
N VAL A 418 -15.38 10.25 7.67
CA VAL A 418 -16.84 10.12 7.62
C VAL A 418 -17.53 11.04 8.64
N HIS A 419 -16.81 11.92 9.32
CA HIS A 419 -17.37 12.87 10.27
C HIS A 419 -17.64 14.23 9.60
N PRO A 420 -18.91 14.68 9.46
CA PRO A 420 -20.15 14.12 10.04
C PRO A 420 -20.87 13.11 9.16
N VAL A 421 -20.53 12.93 7.88
CA VAL A 421 -21.25 12.07 6.94
C VAL A 421 -20.34 11.46 5.87
N ARG A 422 -20.57 10.17 5.56
CA ARG A 422 -19.77 9.41 4.60
C ARG A 422 -19.80 9.96 3.16
N SER A 423 -20.84 10.67 2.77
CA SER A 423 -20.99 11.22 1.42
C SER A 423 -20.06 12.41 1.12
N TRP A 424 -19.45 13.04 2.13
CA TRP A 424 -18.58 14.19 1.88
C TRP A 424 -17.29 13.80 1.18
N ARG A 425 -16.68 12.69 1.63
CA ARG A 425 -15.44 12.20 1.05
C ARG A 425 -15.33 10.68 1.11
N SER A 426 -14.92 10.11 0.00
CA SER A 426 -14.66 8.67 -0.12
C SER A 426 -13.28 8.34 -0.72
N GLY A 427 -12.53 9.34 -1.13
CA GLY A 427 -11.27 9.11 -1.84
C GLY A 427 -10.05 9.00 -0.92
N SER A 428 -8.89 8.71 -1.51
CA SER A 428 -7.63 8.43 -0.81
C SER A 428 -6.59 9.54 -0.89
N ALA A 429 -6.95 10.75 -1.38
CA ALA A 429 -5.98 11.82 -1.58
C ALA A 429 -5.13 12.15 -0.33
N PRO A 430 -5.68 12.23 0.91
CA PRO A 430 -4.86 12.44 2.09
C PRO A 430 -3.85 11.31 2.35
N ARG A 431 -4.26 10.05 2.13
CA ARG A 431 -3.40 8.88 2.29
C ARG A 431 -2.27 8.89 1.26
N VAL A 432 -2.59 9.16 0.00
CA VAL A 432 -1.63 9.25 -1.11
C VAL A 432 -0.62 10.37 -0.87
N ALA A 433 -1.07 11.57 -0.47
CA ALA A 433 -0.18 12.70 -0.17
C ALA A 433 0.80 12.36 0.96
N ALA A 434 0.32 11.78 2.06
CA ALA A 434 1.15 11.36 3.17
C ALA A 434 2.15 10.27 2.75
N ALA A 435 1.71 9.26 1.99
CA ALA A 435 2.56 8.17 1.52
C ALA A 435 3.62 8.63 0.51
N ASN A 436 3.27 9.57 -0.39
CA ASN A 436 4.21 10.19 -1.31
C ASN A 436 5.35 10.89 -0.56
N ASN A 437 5.01 11.71 0.43
CA ASN A 437 6.00 12.42 1.24
C ASN A 437 6.84 11.45 2.08
N MET A 438 6.24 10.41 2.67
CA MET A 438 6.98 9.40 3.42
C MET A 438 7.99 8.65 2.53
N ALA A 439 7.59 8.23 1.34
CA ALA A 439 8.48 7.57 0.39
C ALA A 439 9.65 8.47 -0.03
N ARG A 440 9.35 9.75 -0.33
CA ARG A 440 10.34 10.75 -0.75
C ARG A 440 11.27 11.18 0.38
N ALA A 441 10.84 11.03 1.64
CA ALA A 441 11.70 11.26 2.79
C ALA A 441 12.87 10.25 2.89
N VAL A 442 12.78 9.09 2.26
CA VAL A 442 13.88 8.13 2.20
C VAL A 442 14.87 8.54 1.11
N ARG A 443 16.11 8.83 1.47
CA ARG A 443 17.15 9.31 0.54
C ARG A 443 17.46 8.34 -0.58
N VAL A 444 17.66 8.87 -1.79
CA VAL A 444 18.36 8.20 -2.89
C VAL A 444 19.75 8.82 -3.01
N ARG A 445 20.74 8.22 -2.34
CA ARG A 445 22.11 8.73 -2.40
C ARG A 445 22.66 8.60 -3.82
N PRO A 446 23.37 9.63 -4.35
CA PRO A 446 24.04 9.52 -5.62
C PRO A 446 24.93 8.28 -5.71
N ALA A 447 25.01 7.68 -6.92
CA ALA A 447 25.88 6.54 -7.20
C ALA A 447 27.34 6.98 -7.29
N TYR A 448 27.56 8.20 -7.79
CA TYR A 448 28.86 8.83 -7.96
C TYR A 448 28.83 10.28 -7.45
N GLY A 449 29.95 10.77 -6.99
CA GLY A 449 30.09 12.18 -6.62
C GLY A 449 29.15 12.65 -5.50
N ARG A 450 28.63 13.87 -5.66
CA ARG A 450 27.82 14.57 -4.63
C ARG A 450 26.34 14.69 -5.00
N THR A 451 26.03 14.69 -6.28
CA THR A 451 24.67 14.88 -6.81
C THR A 451 24.40 13.92 -7.95
N ALA A 452 23.15 13.55 -8.14
CA ALA A 452 22.61 12.86 -9.30
C ALA A 452 21.51 13.72 -9.93
N TRP A 453 21.23 13.54 -11.21
CA TRP A 453 20.12 14.19 -11.89
C TRP A 453 18.81 13.52 -11.51
N PHE A 454 17.85 14.31 -11.02
CA PHE A 454 16.54 13.86 -10.57
C PHE A 454 15.43 14.44 -11.46
N SER A 455 14.54 13.58 -11.95
CA SER A 455 13.46 13.92 -12.87
C SER A 455 12.30 14.73 -12.27
N GLY A 456 12.30 14.95 -10.95
CA GLY A 456 11.11 15.45 -10.27
C GLY A 456 10.02 14.38 -10.09
N THR A 457 8.90 14.80 -9.49
CA THR A 457 7.73 13.95 -9.20
C THR A 457 6.41 14.66 -9.52
N ALA A 458 6.40 15.58 -10.46
CA ALA A 458 5.19 16.23 -10.91
C ALA A 458 4.41 15.32 -11.87
N SER A 459 3.08 15.23 -11.69
CA SER A 459 2.18 14.52 -12.62
C SER A 459 1.87 15.36 -13.85
N SER A 460 1.44 14.71 -14.93
CA SER A 460 1.10 15.35 -16.21
C SER A 460 2.24 16.20 -16.79
N THR A 461 3.48 15.73 -16.69
CA THR A 461 4.67 16.46 -17.16
C THR A 461 5.53 15.62 -18.07
N THR A 462 6.38 16.31 -18.84
CA THR A 462 7.48 15.71 -19.58
C THR A 462 8.75 16.45 -19.23
N ALA A 463 9.70 15.74 -18.63
CA ALA A 463 11.00 16.26 -18.25
C ALA A 463 12.10 15.67 -19.15
N THR A 464 13.10 16.45 -19.53
CA THR A 464 14.22 16.03 -20.38
C THR A 464 15.57 16.39 -19.81
N LEU A 465 16.50 15.45 -19.86
CA LEU A 465 17.91 15.63 -19.53
C LEU A 465 18.72 15.31 -20.79
N ALA A 466 19.38 16.28 -21.40
CA ALA A 466 20.05 16.13 -22.66
C ALA A 466 21.58 16.33 -22.56
N LEU A 467 22.34 15.47 -23.21
CA LEU A 467 23.77 15.66 -23.43
C LEU A 467 24.01 16.55 -24.66
N PRO A 468 25.13 17.28 -24.71
CA PRO A 468 25.49 18.08 -25.88
C PRO A 468 25.69 17.19 -27.13
N ALA A 469 25.68 17.80 -28.30
CA ALA A 469 26.02 17.10 -29.55
C ALA A 469 27.44 16.57 -29.48
N LEU A 470 27.63 15.29 -29.89
CA LEU A 470 28.87 14.54 -29.87
C LEU A 470 29.17 14.02 -31.27
N ASP A 471 30.45 13.95 -31.65
CA ASP A 471 30.89 13.28 -32.89
C ASP A 471 31.24 11.82 -32.57
N THR A 472 30.40 10.90 -33.02
CA THR A 472 30.56 9.46 -32.85
C THR A 472 30.95 8.75 -34.17
N ASN A 473 31.37 9.50 -35.19
CA ASN A 473 31.60 8.98 -36.52
C ASN A 473 32.90 8.13 -36.65
N SER A 474 33.79 8.19 -35.63
CA SER A 474 35.06 7.48 -35.63
C SER A 474 34.97 5.98 -35.26
N GLY A 475 33.76 5.48 -34.96
CA GLY A 475 33.58 4.07 -34.59
C GLY A 475 32.38 3.83 -33.68
N THR A 476 32.37 2.67 -33.03
CA THR A 476 31.34 2.34 -32.05
C THR A 476 31.48 3.23 -30.81
N ALA A 477 30.47 4.04 -30.53
CA ALA A 477 30.39 4.80 -29.32
C ALA A 477 29.49 4.08 -28.30
N ARG A 478 29.80 4.24 -27.03
CA ARG A 478 29.04 3.61 -25.92
C ARG A 478 28.75 4.59 -24.83
N LEU A 479 27.44 4.65 -24.43
CA LEU A 479 27.01 5.35 -23.24
C LEU A 479 27.07 4.41 -22.03
N ARG A 480 27.54 4.93 -20.90
CA ARG A 480 27.43 4.32 -19.57
C ARG A 480 26.95 5.35 -18.58
N CYS A 481 26.06 4.96 -17.67
CA CYS A 481 25.65 5.76 -16.51
C CYS A 481 25.08 4.85 -15.41
N ALA A 482 24.86 5.40 -14.24
CA ALA A 482 23.99 4.80 -13.25
C ALA A 482 22.56 5.29 -13.47
N LEU A 483 21.59 4.38 -13.38
CA LEU A 483 20.16 4.63 -13.51
C LEU A 483 19.43 4.05 -12.31
N TRP A 484 18.57 4.86 -11.67
CA TRP A 484 17.65 4.43 -10.63
C TRP A 484 16.26 4.90 -11.00
N TRP A 485 15.25 4.04 -10.87
CA TRP A 485 13.85 4.42 -11.16
C TRP A 485 12.87 3.71 -10.25
N ASP A 486 11.78 4.41 -9.93
CA ASP A 486 10.62 3.92 -9.21
C ASP A 486 9.43 4.78 -9.66
N THR A 487 8.66 4.26 -10.60
CA THR A 487 7.61 4.99 -11.33
C THR A 487 6.33 4.18 -11.34
N GLU A 488 5.20 4.79 -11.68
CA GLU A 488 3.97 4.04 -11.89
C GLU A 488 4.15 3.07 -13.07
N PRO A 489 3.87 1.76 -12.88
CA PRO A 489 4.01 0.79 -13.95
C PRO A 489 3.20 1.14 -15.19
N THR A 490 3.80 1.08 -16.36
CA THR A 490 3.20 1.32 -17.69
C THR A 490 2.73 2.75 -17.99
N ALA A 491 2.36 3.54 -16.98
CA ALA A 491 1.87 4.91 -17.13
C ALA A 491 3.02 5.92 -17.18
N ASP A 492 3.95 5.82 -16.23
CA ASP A 492 5.11 6.70 -16.15
C ASP A 492 6.33 6.05 -16.79
N VAL A 493 6.85 6.66 -17.87
CA VAL A 493 7.89 6.03 -18.70
C VAL A 493 9.11 6.93 -18.86
N LEU A 494 10.29 6.39 -18.58
CA LEU A 494 11.57 6.95 -19.02
C LEU A 494 11.96 6.33 -20.36
N VAL A 495 12.36 7.18 -21.32
CA VAL A 495 12.92 6.77 -22.62
C VAL A 495 14.32 7.37 -22.78
N LEU A 496 15.30 6.54 -23.16
CA LEU A 496 16.57 7.03 -23.68
C LEU A 496 16.43 7.22 -25.19
N GLU A 497 16.67 8.42 -25.68
CA GLU A 497 16.49 8.79 -27.08
C GLU A 497 17.75 9.42 -27.67
N ALA A 498 17.97 9.23 -28.97
CA ALA A 498 19.02 9.84 -29.76
C ALA A 498 18.47 10.59 -30.96
N THR A 499 19.16 11.65 -31.38
CA THR A 499 18.92 12.37 -32.62
C THR A 499 20.23 12.58 -33.36
N THR A 500 20.17 12.51 -34.72
CA THR A 500 21.29 12.80 -35.63
C THR A 500 21.00 13.95 -36.61
N ASP A 501 19.84 14.60 -36.45
CA ASP A 501 19.31 15.67 -37.29
C ASP A 501 19.09 16.98 -36.53
N GLY A 502 19.86 17.20 -35.45
CA GLY A 502 19.79 18.41 -34.66
C GLY A 502 18.54 18.52 -33.79
N GLY A 503 17.87 17.40 -33.47
CA GLY A 503 16.69 17.38 -32.60
C GLY A 503 15.35 17.44 -33.33
N THR A 504 15.36 17.35 -34.67
CA THR A 504 14.14 17.31 -35.48
C THR A 504 13.37 16.01 -35.25
N THR A 505 14.09 14.88 -35.24
CA THR A 505 13.53 13.57 -34.90
C THR A 505 14.33 12.89 -33.78
N TRP A 506 13.63 12.14 -32.93
CA TRP A 506 14.24 11.41 -31.82
C TRP A 506 13.86 9.95 -31.92
N GLN A 507 14.85 9.06 -31.81
CA GLN A 507 14.65 7.61 -31.87
C GLN A 507 15.05 6.97 -30.54
N PRO A 508 14.27 6.02 -30.01
CA PRO A 508 14.64 5.27 -28.83
C PRO A 508 15.96 4.52 -29.04
N VAL A 509 16.82 4.55 -28.03
CA VAL A 509 18.10 3.84 -28.03
C VAL A 509 17.97 2.60 -27.14
N PRO A 510 18.07 1.39 -27.68
CA PRO A 510 18.12 0.17 -26.89
C PRO A 510 19.29 0.21 -25.90
N PHE A 511 19.06 -0.29 -24.69
CA PHE A 511 20.09 -0.36 -23.66
C PHE A 511 19.97 -1.61 -22.80
N THR A 512 20.99 -1.85 -22.00
CA THR A 512 21.02 -2.93 -21.00
C THR A 512 21.21 -2.32 -19.62
N THR A 513 20.48 -2.83 -18.62
CA THR A 513 20.72 -2.51 -17.21
C THR A 513 21.29 -3.73 -16.50
N THR A 514 22.21 -3.50 -15.56
CA THR A 514 22.82 -4.54 -14.74
C THR A 514 22.87 -4.08 -13.29
N ARG A 515 22.30 -4.87 -12.40
CA ARG A 515 22.48 -4.73 -10.96
C ARG A 515 23.65 -5.60 -10.51
N HIS A 516 24.37 -5.19 -9.47
CA HIS A 516 25.45 -6.01 -8.91
C HIS A 516 24.91 -7.38 -8.47
N GLY A 517 25.50 -8.45 -9.01
CA GLY A 517 25.09 -9.84 -8.74
C GLY A 517 23.98 -10.41 -9.63
N ASP A 518 23.31 -9.57 -10.46
CA ASP A 518 22.23 -10.01 -11.33
C ASP A 518 22.70 -10.17 -12.79
N ALA A 519 21.99 -10.97 -13.57
CA ALA A 519 22.18 -11.04 -15.01
C ALA A 519 21.75 -9.71 -15.69
N PRO A 520 22.43 -9.31 -16.78
CA PRO A 520 22.03 -8.13 -17.54
C PRO A 520 20.59 -8.25 -18.07
N ARG A 521 19.83 -7.16 -17.96
CA ARG A 521 18.45 -7.06 -18.48
C ARG A 521 18.44 -6.14 -19.69
N ALA A 522 18.01 -6.66 -20.84
CA ALA A 522 17.87 -5.87 -22.06
C ALA A 522 16.57 -5.05 -22.07
N HIS A 523 16.64 -3.82 -22.60
CA HIS A 523 15.54 -2.89 -22.83
C HIS A 523 15.51 -2.52 -24.32
N PRO A 524 14.97 -3.38 -25.20
CA PRO A 524 15.04 -3.20 -26.65
C PRO A 524 14.24 -1.99 -27.15
N ALA A 525 13.22 -1.57 -26.42
CA ALA A 525 12.44 -0.36 -26.72
C ALA A 525 13.09 0.93 -26.20
N GLY A 526 14.28 0.86 -25.56
CA GLY A 526 14.93 2.03 -24.96
C GLY A 526 14.17 2.62 -23.76
N THR A 527 13.32 1.83 -23.07
CA THR A 527 12.42 2.34 -22.03
C THR A 527 12.54 1.59 -20.72
N VAL A 528 12.26 2.27 -19.62
CA VAL A 528 11.98 1.68 -18.30
C VAL A 528 10.74 2.32 -17.67
N THR A 529 10.04 1.52 -16.88
CA THR A 529 8.86 1.89 -16.09
C THR A 529 8.73 0.96 -14.89
N GLY A 530 7.92 1.34 -13.90
CA GLY A 530 7.63 0.54 -12.72
C GLY A 530 8.78 0.52 -11.71
N TRP A 531 8.90 -0.58 -11.00
CA TRP A 531 9.80 -0.71 -9.86
C TRP A 531 11.14 -1.36 -10.23
N SER A 532 12.26 -0.70 -9.89
CA SER A 532 13.63 -1.19 -10.18
C SER A 532 14.29 -1.93 -9.00
N GLY A 533 13.58 -2.12 -7.90
CA GLY A 533 14.17 -2.63 -6.65
C GLY A 533 14.70 -1.53 -5.73
N ARG A 534 14.51 -0.25 -6.08
CA ARG A 534 15.04 0.93 -5.37
C ARG A 534 16.55 0.87 -5.16
N VAL A 535 17.25 0.40 -6.19
CA VAL A 535 18.71 0.31 -6.23
C VAL A 535 19.24 0.87 -7.53
N TRP A 536 20.50 1.29 -7.54
CA TRP A 536 21.18 1.74 -8.72
C TRP A 536 21.50 0.57 -9.66
N HIS A 537 21.24 0.78 -10.95
CA HIS A 537 21.62 -0.11 -12.04
C HIS A 537 22.68 0.56 -12.92
N ARG A 538 23.65 -0.18 -13.42
CA ARG A 538 24.51 0.28 -14.49
C ARG A 538 23.73 0.19 -15.80
N LEU A 539 23.54 1.31 -16.49
CA LEU A 539 23.03 1.37 -17.85
C LEU A 539 24.22 1.31 -18.83
N THR A 540 24.08 0.54 -19.90
CA THR A 540 25.02 0.52 -21.02
C THR A 540 24.22 0.50 -22.33
N ALA A 541 24.53 1.41 -23.26
CA ALA A 541 23.94 1.49 -24.59
C ALA A 541 25.00 1.68 -25.66
N ASP A 542 24.93 0.90 -26.75
CA ASP A 542 25.70 1.16 -27.94
C ASP A 542 25.00 2.23 -28.77
N LEU A 543 25.76 3.21 -29.24
CA LEU A 543 25.25 4.41 -29.89
C LEU A 543 25.47 4.38 -31.41
N PRO A 544 24.57 4.98 -32.20
CA PRO A 544 24.75 5.08 -33.63
C PRO A 544 25.95 5.97 -33.96
N ALA A 545 26.64 5.67 -35.08
CA ALA A 545 27.71 6.51 -35.62
C ALA A 545 27.09 7.75 -36.31
N ALA A 546 27.50 8.94 -35.90
CA ALA A 546 27.03 10.20 -36.45
C ALA A 546 27.98 11.35 -36.11
N ARG A 547 28.07 12.38 -36.97
CA ARG A 547 28.90 13.58 -36.72
C ARG A 547 28.27 14.51 -35.67
N GLN A 548 26.94 14.46 -35.53
CA GLN A 548 26.21 15.24 -34.55
C GLN A 548 25.15 14.34 -33.90
N LEU A 549 25.55 13.58 -32.89
CA LEU A 549 24.67 12.76 -32.10
C LEU A 549 24.33 13.51 -30.81
N SER A 550 23.07 13.74 -30.53
CA SER A 550 22.62 14.17 -29.21
C SER A 550 21.80 13.06 -28.57
N LEU A 551 21.92 12.96 -27.25
CA LEU A 551 21.20 12.00 -26.39
C LEU A 551 20.33 12.73 -25.41
N ARG A 552 19.16 12.15 -25.07
CA ARG A 552 18.36 12.62 -23.95
C ARG A 552 17.68 11.48 -23.22
N TRP A 553 17.49 11.66 -21.94
CA TRP A 553 16.51 10.94 -21.14
C TRP A 553 15.23 11.77 -21.10
N ARG A 554 14.13 11.21 -21.59
CA ARG A 554 12.81 11.83 -21.55
C ARG A 554 11.93 11.04 -20.59
N TYR A 555 11.49 11.68 -19.50
CA TYR A 555 10.58 11.10 -18.52
C TYR A 555 9.22 11.77 -18.66
N ALA A 556 8.18 10.96 -18.91
CA ALA A 556 6.80 11.40 -19.04
C ALA A 556 5.94 10.74 -17.98
N THR A 557 5.08 11.54 -17.34
CA THR A 557 4.14 11.13 -16.29
C THR A 557 2.72 11.41 -16.72
N ASP A 558 1.79 10.55 -16.29
CA ASP A 558 0.36 10.78 -16.43
C ASP A 558 -0.19 11.64 -15.27
N ARG A 559 -1.53 11.69 -15.13
CA ARG A 559 -2.19 12.53 -14.12
C ARG A 559 -2.38 11.87 -12.75
N LEU A 560 -2.14 10.58 -12.62
CA LEU A 560 -2.54 9.79 -11.45
C LEU A 560 -1.43 9.69 -10.40
N TYR A 561 -0.67 8.63 -10.44
CA TYR A 561 0.30 8.31 -9.40
C TYR A 561 1.71 8.49 -9.95
N VAL A 562 2.50 9.28 -9.27
CA VAL A 562 3.92 9.41 -9.58
C VAL A 562 4.70 8.74 -8.46
N GLY A 563 5.52 7.76 -8.79
CA GLY A 563 6.39 7.08 -7.84
C GLY A 563 7.44 8.03 -7.24
N ARG A 564 8.62 7.52 -7.00
CA ARG A 564 9.75 8.33 -6.52
C ARG A 564 10.54 8.99 -7.65
N GLY A 565 10.13 8.77 -8.92
CA GLY A 565 10.76 9.34 -10.10
C GLY A 565 12.00 8.57 -10.58
N VAL A 566 12.83 9.26 -11.32
CA VAL A 566 14.02 8.70 -11.97
C VAL A 566 15.27 9.50 -11.58
N TYR A 567 16.38 8.80 -11.38
CA TYR A 567 17.70 9.41 -11.19
C TYR A 567 18.68 8.88 -12.24
N VAL A 568 19.48 9.78 -12.80
CA VAL A 568 20.60 9.49 -13.70
C VAL A 568 21.87 10.06 -13.08
N ASP A 569 22.96 9.28 -13.09
CA ASP A 569 24.21 9.71 -12.46
C ASP A 569 25.42 9.22 -13.26
N GLY A 570 26.42 10.07 -13.43
CA GLY A 570 27.68 9.80 -14.08
C GLY A 570 27.58 9.41 -15.56
N PRO A 571 26.78 10.10 -16.42
CA PRO A 571 26.76 9.80 -17.83
C PRO A 571 28.14 10.03 -18.46
N ARG A 572 28.61 8.99 -19.18
CA ARG A 572 29.88 8.97 -19.89
C ARG A 572 29.70 8.32 -21.24
N VAL A 573 30.21 9.00 -22.28
CA VAL A 573 30.25 8.49 -23.66
C VAL A 573 31.69 8.31 -24.10
N GLU A 574 32.00 7.12 -24.56
CA GLU A 574 33.36 6.75 -24.99
C GLU A 574 33.35 6.02 -26.34
N THR A 575 34.42 6.17 -27.10
CA THR A 575 34.76 5.40 -28.32
C THR A 575 36.07 4.64 -28.10
N ALA A 576 36.51 3.88 -29.11
CA ALA A 576 37.82 3.26 -29.07
C ALA A 576 38.97 4.29 -28.97
N ASP A 577 38.75 5.50 -29.50
CA ASP A 577 39.74 6.58 -29.55
C ASP A 577 39.78 7.44 -28.28
N GLY A 578 38.81 7.29 -27.40
CA GLY A 578 38.77 8.01 -26.13
C GLY A 578 37.40 8.44 -25.65
N VAL A 579 37.39 9.30 -24.64
CA VAL A 579 36.18 9.81 -23.93
C VAL A 579 35.71 11.08 -24.62
N LEU A 580 34.50 11.03 -25.21
CA LEU A 580 33.82 12.15 -25.85
C LEU A 580 33.09 13.04 -24.90
N PHE A 581 32.54 12.47 -23.82
CA PHE A 581 31.81 13.16 -22.77
C PHE A 581 31.98 12.43 -21.42
N ASP A 582 32.16 13.18 -20.35
CA ASP A 582 32.26 12.63 -19.01
C ASP A 582 31.73 13.66 -18.02
N GLU A 583 30.58 13.39 -17.36
CA GLU A 583 29.99 14.29 -16.36
C GLU A 583 30.96 14.62 -15.22
N ALA A 584 31.89 13.73 -14.88
CA ALA A 584 32.89 13.99 -13.86
C ALA A 584 33.82 15.19 -14.23
N ARG A 585 33.83 15.62 -15.50
CA ARG A 585 34.56 16.80 -15.97
C ARG A 585 33.64 18.03 -15.87
N PRO A 586 33.98 19.07 -15.06
CA PRO A 586 33.12 20.26 -14.91
C PRO A 586 32.73 20.93 -16.23
N ALA A 587 33.63 20.94 -17.22
CA ALA A 587 33.37 21.51 -18.54
C ALA A 587 32.30 20.72 -19.33
N ASP A 588 32.23 19.40 -19.18
CA ASP A 588 31.22 18.57 -19.80
C ASP A 588 29.90 18.65 -19.03
N ALA A 589 29.95 18.58 -17.71
CA ALA A 589 28.77 18.72 -16.86
C ALA A 589 28.00 20.03 -17.10
N ALA A 590 28.72 21.15 -17.30
CA ALA A 590 28.15 22.46 -17.59
C ALA A 590 27.39 22.54 -18.94
N ARG A 591 27.54 21.54 -19.81
CA ARG A 591 26.91 21.46 -21.13
C ARG A 591 25.62 20.61 -21.13
N ILE A 592 25.27 19.99 -19.98
CA ILE A 592 24.02 19.24 -19.83
C ILE A 592 22.84 20.20 -19.82
N GLU A 593 21.87 19.95 -20.65
CA GLU A 593 20.60 20.68 -20.67
C GLU A 593 19.53 19.93 -19.86
N ALA A 594 19.05 20.55 -18.78
CA ALA A 594 18.05 19.99 -17.91
C ALA A 594 16.75 20.79 -17.98
N LYS A 595 15.66 20.16 -18.41
CA LYS A 595 14.31 20.73 -18.40
C LYS A 595 13.42 19.84 -17.53
N GLY A 596 13.01 20.35 -16.35
CA GLY A 596 12.28 19.56 -15.35
C GLY A 596 13.16 18.59 -14.55
N TRP A 597 14.46 18.51 -14.84
CA TRP A 597 15.43 17.77 -14.02
C TRP A 597 16.24 18.74 -13.15
N THR A 598 16.63 18.27 -11.98
CA THR A 598 17.44 19.03 -11.02
C THR A 598 18.60 18.17 -10.49
N ALA A 599 19.70 18.80 -10.14
CA ALA A 599 20.76 18.11 -9.40
C ALA A 599 20.30 17.88 -7.95
N SER A 600 20.32 16.63 -7.50
CA SER A 600 19.91 16.23 -6.17
C SER A 600 21.06 15.56 -5.42
N ALA A 601 21.25 15.93 -4.17
CA ALA A 601 22.13 15.24 -3.22
C ALA A 601 21.39 14.14 -2.41
N ASP A 602 20.10 14.04 -2.62
CA ASP A 602 19.15 13.23 -1.84
C ASP A 602 18.40 12.26 -2.69
#